data_286e721fe416e27cab9697e56fecd12e
#
_entry.id   286e721fe416e27cab9697e56fecd12e
#
_cell.length_a   1.000
_cell.length_b   1.000
_cell.length_c   1.000
_cell.angle_alpha   90.00
_cell.angle_beta   90.00
_cell.angle_gamma   90.00
#
_symmetry.space_group_name_H-M   'P 1'
#
loop_
_entity.id
_entity.type
_entity.pdbx_description
1 polymer ?
#
loop_
_entity_poly.entity_id
_entity_poly.type
_entity_poly.pdbx_seq_one_letter_code
_entity_poly.pdbx_strand_id
1 'polypeptide(L)'
;MIKKKKTLYYKNALLKIYDIPVWYYPFFFHPDPSVKRQSGFLKVASSNSKLTGQSIYLPYFHVISESKDLTFRPYIFTNNKILLQNEYRQLTENTKTTADFSFSKGHHSYWREAKIDPLIDSSTTKTHFFLNTEIDLGLENFEQSNLNINLQKVSNDTYLSLFKLKSTLFNEPSSLTTGISLALDHDKGSFDFNITQNEKLAGLNQDRYSRQLPSYNLSRIIDISDNFGTLNFTSGGYNTLSNTNIVETRVINNLNYKSNNF
;
A
#
# COMPACT_ATOMS: atom_id res chain seq x y z
N MET A 1 -16.36 -1.39 38.54
CA MET A 1 -15.92 -2.03 37.29
C MET A 1 -16.91 -3.14 36.92
N ILE A 2 -17.45 -3.13 35.71
CA ILE A 2 -18.39 -4.17 35.22
C ILE A 2 -17.76 -4.77 33.97
N LYS A 3 -17.57 -6.09 33.95
CA LYS A 3 -17.07 -6.82 32.78
C LYS A 3 -18.25 -7.36 31.98
N LYS A 4 -18.44 -6.89 30.74
CA LYS A 4 -19.40 -7.42 29.78
C LYS A 4 -18.65 -7.87 28.53
N LYS A 5 -18.75 -9.18 28.19
CA LYS A 5 -18.22 -9.76 26.92
C LYS A 5 -16.91 -9.12 26.43
N LYS A 6 -15.82 -9.28 27.13
CA LYS A 6 -14.51 -8.80 26.69
C LYS A 6 -14.31 -7.26 26.70
N THR A 7 -15.15 -6.48 27.39
CA THR A 7 -15.02 -5.04 27.58
C THR A 7 -15.13 -4.70 29.05
N LEU A 8 -14.23 -3.89 29.56
CA LEU A 8 -14.22 -3.35 30.92
C LEU A 8 -14.90 -1.97 30.91
N TYR A 9 -15.88 -1.80 31.78
CA TYR A 9 -16.61 -0.54 31.93
C TYR A 9 -16.33 0.05 33.31
N TYR A 10 -16.05 1.34 33.31
CA TYR A 10 -15.83 2.12 34.51
C TYR A 10 -16.87 3.23 34.58
N LYS A 11 -17.40 3.48 35.77
CA LYS A 11 -18.23 4.65 36.07
C LYS A 11 -17.47 5.54 37.05
N ASN A 12 -17.61 6.85 36.88
CA ASN A 12 -17.01 7.86 37.75
C ASN A 12 -15.47 7.64 37.88
N ALA A 13 -14.79 7.47 36.77
CA ALA A 13 -13.34 7.27 36.75
C ALA A 13 -12.61 8.61 36.92
N LEU A 14 -11.67 8.66 37.84
CA LEU A 14 -10.78 9.80 38.08
C LEU A 14 -9.37 9.45 37.61
N LEU A 15 -8.82 10.26 36.67
CA LEU A 15 -7.40 10.19 36.35
C LEU A 15 -6.64 11.07 37.36
N LYS A 16 -5.71 10.43 38.08
CA LYS A 16 -4.82 11.10 39.03
C LYS A 16 -3.39 11.06 38.54
N ILE A 17 -2.66 12.16 38.73
CA ILE A 17 -1.21 12.24 38.54
C ILE A 17 -0.62 12.67 39.89
N TYR A 18 0.24 11.86 40.49
CA TYR A 18 0.77 12.06 41.85
C TYR A 18 -0.34 12.36 42.88
N ASP A 19 -1.42 11.52 42.86
CA ASP A 19 -2.63 11.67 43.72
C ASP A 19 -3.48 12.92 43.47
N ILE A 20 -3.08 13.82 42.59
CA ILE A 20 -3.86 14.99 42.19
C ILE A 20 -4.86 14.57 41.09
N PRO A 21 -6.17 14.75 41.28
CA PRO A 21 -7.16 14.46 40.26
C PRO A 21 -7.05 15.50 39.14
N VAL A 22 -6.61 15.05 37.94
CA VAL A 22 -6.40 15.92 36.77
C VAL A 22 -7.53 15.82 35.77
N TRP A 23 -8.28 14.71 35.77
CA TRP A 23 -9.38 14.52 34.85
C TRP A 23 -10.45 13.59 35.41
N TYR A 24 -11.71 13.85 35.06
CA TYR A 24 -12.88 13.06 35.45
C TYR A 24 -13.61 12.52 34.23
N TYR A 25 -13.83 11.21 34.21
CA TYR A 25 -14.64 10.54 33.20
C TYR A 25 -15.89 9.96 33.86
N PRO A 26 -17.09 10.49 33.60
CA PRO A 26 -18.34 9.94 34.14
C PRO A 26 -18.57 8.49 33.68
N PHE A 27 -18.12 8.21 32.48
CA PHE A 27 -18.17 6.87 31.90
C PHE A 27 -16.93 6.63 31.01
N PHE A 28 -16.24 5.54 31.24
CA PHE A 28 -15.07 5.12 30.47
C PHE A 28 -15.12 3.61 30.24
N PHE A 29 -14.69 3.17 29.08
CA PHE A 29 -14.54 1.75 28.78
C PHE A 29 -13.30 1.49 27.93
N HIS A 30 -12.72 0.32 28.10
CA HIS A 30 -11.66 -0.18 27.24
C HIS A 30 -11.80 -1.69 27.05
N PRO A 31 -11.19 -2.26 25.97
CA PRO A 31 -11.11 -3.70 25.78
C PRO A 31 -10.46 -4.39 26.97
N ASP A 32 -10.91 -5.61 27.30
CA ASP A 32 -10.18 -6.49 28.23
C ASP A 32 -8.81 -6.82 27.60
N PRO A 33 -7.70 -6.77 28.37
CA PRO A 33 -6.36 -7.11 27.86
C PRO A 33 -6.25 -8.51 27.23
N SER A 34 -7.17 -9.41 27.55
CA SER A 34 -7.23 -10.75 26.95
C SER A 34 -7.78 -10.76 25.51
N VAL A 35 -8.29 -9.62 25.03
CA VAL A 35 -8.86 -9.51 23.69
C VAL A 35 -7.79 -9.11 22.71
N LYS A 36 -7.42 -10.01 21.79
CA LYS A 36 -6.39 -9.75 20.77
C LYS A 36 -6.77 -8.62 19.79
N ARG A 37 -8.05 -8.53 19.39
CA ARG A 37 -8.55 -7.52 18.43
C ARG A 37 -9.98 -7.10 18.81
N GLN A 38 -10.25 -5.80 18.82
CA GLN A 38 -11.58 -5.27 19.09
C GLN A 38 -11.87 -4.03 18.26
N SER A 39 -13.10 -3.91 17.77
CA SER A 39 -13.57 -2.70 17.09
C SER A 39 -13.66 -1.51 18.04
N GLY A 40 -13.30 -0.34 17.55
CA GLY A 40 -13.36 0.89 18.35
C GLY A 40 -12.77 2.09 17.63
N PHE A 41 -12.96 3.26 18.23
CA PHE A 41 -12.35 4.50 17.76
C PHE A 41 -10.84 4.50 18.05
N LEU A 42 -10.07 4.94 17.05
CA LEU A 42 -8.64 5.15 17.18
C LEU A 42 -8.36 6.60 17.59
N LYS A 43 -7.10 6.94 17.76
CA LYS A 43 -6.69 8.29 18.14
C LYS A 43 -7.13 9.30 17.09
N VAL A 44 -7.80 10.36 17.55
CA VAL A 44 -8.10 11.54 16.71
C VAL A 44 -6.80 12.15 16.23
N ALA A 45 -6.77 12.52 14.98
CA ALA A 45 -5.63 13.24 14.43
C ALA A 45 -6.09 14.43 13.58
N SER A 46 -5.20 15.39 13.41
CA SER A 46 -5.43 16.58 12.61
C SER A 46 -4.34 16.72 11.54
N SER A 47 -4.71 17.36 10.45
CA SER A 47 -3.77 17.74 9.39
C SER A 47 -4.07 19.18 8.97
N ASN A 48 -3.05 19.88 8.48
CA ASN A 48 -3.19 21.22 7.96
C ASN A 48 -2.59 21.29 6.55
N SER A 49 -3.34 21.84 5.63
CA SER A 49 -2.91 22.08 4.26
C SER A 49 -3.24 23.50 3.86
N LYS A 50 -2.32 24.18 3.16
CA LYS A 50 -2.56 25.52 2.61
C LYS A 50 -3.74 25.55 1.63
N LEU A 51 -4.06 24.42 1.01
CA LEU A 51 -5.08 24.32 -0.05
C LEU A 51 -6.45 23.88 0.48
N THR A 52 -6.49 22.95 1.42
CA THR A 52 -7.74 22.40 1.97
C THR A 52 -8.07 22.91 3.36
N GLY A 53 -7.19 23.72 3.95
CA GLY A 53 -7.33 24.19 5.33
C GLY A 53 -6.98 23.12 6.35
N GLN A 54 -7.48 23.32 7.57
CA GLN A 54 -7.35 22.32 8.62
C GLN A 54 -8.34 21.19 8.44
N SER A 55 -7.93 19.98 8.78
CA SER A 55 -8.80 18.81 8.84
C SER A 55 -8.66 18.08 10.15
N ILE A 56 -9.74 17.51 10.61
CA ILE A 56 -9.79 16.58 11.73
C ILE A 56 -10.32 15.26 11.20
N TYR A 57 -9.74 14.16 11.65
CA TYR A 57 -10.26 12.83 11.35
C TYR A 57 -10.30 11.96 12.60
N LEU A 58 -11.37 11.19 12.73
CA LEU A 58 -11.62 10.24 13.80
C LEU A 58 -11.73 8.84 13.21
N PRO A 59 -10.62 8.08 13.20
CA PRO A 59 -10.66 6.75 12.62
C PRO A 59 -11.47 5.79 13.49
N TYR A 60 -12.24 4.92 12.84
CA TYR A 60 -12.94 3.81 13.47
C TYR A 60 -12.42 2.50 12.89
N PHE A 61 -11.86 1.67 13.75
CA PHE A 61 -11.39 0.33 13.43
C PHE A 61 -12.52 -0.68 13.62
N HIS A 62 -12.87 -1.42 12.58
CA HIS A 62 -13.91 -2.43 12.59
C HIS A 62 -13.34 -3.82 12.33
N VAL A 63 -13.46 -4.71 13.31
CA VAL A 63 -13.10 -6.12 13.18
C VAL A 63 -14.25 -6.86 12.52
N ILE A 64 -14.05 -7.34 11.29
CA ILE A 64 -15.02 -8.13 10.55
C ILE A 64 -14.94 -9.60 10.99
N SER A 65 -13.71 -10.12 11.09
CA SER A 65 -13.41 -11.48 11.56
C SER A 65 -12.00 -11.52 12.17
N GLU A 66 -11.55 -12.71 12.59
CA GLU A 66 -10.18 -12.88 13.09
C GLU A 66 -9.11 -12.54 12.05
N SER A 67 -9.43 -12.72 10.78
CA SER A 67 -8.51 -12.49 9.66
C SER A 67 -8.83 -11.25 8.82
N LYS A 68 -9.89 -10.50 9.14
CA LYS A 68 -10.36 -9.36 8.32
C LYS A 68 -10.70 -8.17 9.18
N ASP A 69 -10.30 -7.00 8.74
CA ASP A 69 -10.68 -5.73 9.35
C ASP A 69 -10.88 -4.62 8.30
N LEU A 70 -11.53 -3.56 8.75
CA LEU A 70 -11.77 -2.36 7.96
C LEU A 70 -11.58 -1.14 8.87
N THR A 71 -10.79 -0.19 8.43
CA THR A 71 -10.62 1.09 9.13
C THR A 71 -11.27 2.20 8.33
N PHE A 72 -12.27 2.84 8.91
CA PHE A 72 -12.92 4.03 8.36
C PHE A 72 -12.20 5.27 8.86
N ARG A 73 -11.82 6.18 7.97
CA ARG A 73 -11.16 7.46 8.30
C ARG A 73 -11.94 8.63 7.67
N PRO A 74 -13.00 9.12 8.32
CA PRO A 74 -13.68 10.33 7.87
C PRO A 74 -12.84 11.58 8.18
N TYR A 75 -12.51 12.35 7.15
CA TYR A 75 -11.86 13.65 7.26
C TYR A 75 -12.89 14.74 7.10
N ILE A 76 -12.94 15.66 8.04
CA ILE A 76 -13.77 16.86 8.02
C ILE A 76 -12.84 18.06 7.88
N PHE A 77 -13.02 18.86 6.84
CA PHE A 77 -12.21 20.04 6.54
C PHE A 77 -12.93 21.32 6.95
N THR A 78 -12.18 22.34 7.31
CA THR A 78 -12.74 23.66 7.72
C THR A 78 -13.56 24.35 6.65
N ASN A 79 -13.40 23.97 5.38
CA ASN A 79 -14.22 24.46 4.26
C ASN A 79 -15.47 23.61 4.00
N ASN A 80 -15.97 22.88 5.01
CA ASN A 80 -17.17 22.03 4.95
C ASN A 80 -17.09 20.87 3.92
N LYS A 81 -15.89 20.48 3.54
CA LYS A 81 -15.66 19.31 2.69
C LYS A 81 -15.45 18.06 3.52
N ILE A 82 -15.87 16.95 2.98
CA ILE A 82 -15.73 15.63 3.61
C ILE A 82 -14.99 14.73 2.64
N LEU A 83 -14.01 14.01 3.18
CA LEU A 83 -13.36 12.91 2.50
C LEU A 83 -13.49 11.67 3.38
N LEU A 84 -13.89 10.56 2.80
CA LEU A 84 -13.91 9.27 3.46
C LEU A 84 -12.82 8.38 2.85
N GLN A 85 -11.82 8.04 3.67
CA GLN A 85 -10.81 7.04 3.34
C GLN A 85 -11.10 5.76 4.09
N ASN A 86 -10.90 4.62 3.45
CA ASN A 86 -11.16 3.30 4.03
C ASN A 86 -9.98 2.39 3.71
N GLU A 87 -9.52 1.65 4.71
CA GLU A 87 -8.48 0.65 4.56
C GLU A 87 -9.04 -0.71 4.96
N TYR A 88 -9.11 -1.62 4.01
CA TYR A 88 -9.48 -3.02 4.22
C TYR A 88 -8.23 -3.87 4.27
N ARG A 89 -8.17 -4.80 5.23
CA ARG A 89 -7.07 -5.77 5.35
C ARG A 89 -7.64 -7.16 5.56
N GLN A 90 -7.04 -8.09 4.88
CA GLN A 90 -7.32 -9.52 5.01
C GLN A 90 -6.01 -10.29 5.09
N LEU A 91 -5.93 -11.20 6.04
CA LEU A 91 -4.83 -12.15 6.20
C LEU A 91 -5.43 -13.54 6.27
N THR A 92 -5.05 -14.38 5.33
CA THR A 92 -5.34 -15.82 5.34
C THR A 92 -4.03 -16.59 5.49
N GLU A 93 -4.07 -17.89 5.45
CA GLU A 93 -2.89 -18.74 5.56
C GLU A 93 -1.85 -18.42 4.47
N ASN A 94 -2.30 -18.25 3.24
CA ASN A 94 -1.44 -18.06 2.07
C ASN A 94 -1.60 -16.71 1.39
N THR A 95 -2.46 -15.81 1.91
CA THR A 95 -2.74 -14.54 1.23
C THR A 95 -2.84 -13.39 2.21
N LYS A 96 -2.14 -12.31 1.89
CA LYS A 96 -2.24 -11.03 2.58
C LYS A 96 -2.72 -9.96 1.61
N THR A 97 -3.90 -9.41 1.85
CA THR A 97 -4.51 -8.37 1.01
C THR A 97 -4.71 -7.10 1.82
N THR A 98 -4.30 -5.98 1.25
CA THR A 98 -4.61 -4.64 1.75
C THR A 98 -5.22 -3.82 0.61
N ALA A 99 -6.39 -3.23 0.84
CA ALA A 99 -7.01 -2.29 -0.08
C ALA A 99 -7.24 -0.96 0.63
N ASP A 100 -6.84 0.15 0.01
CA ASP A 100 -7.07 1.51 0.50
C ASP A 100 -7.80 2.29 -0.57
N PHE A 101 -8.95 2.84 -0.22
CA PHE A 101 -9.76 3.59 -1.15
C PHE A 101 -10.43 4.79 -0.48
N SER A 102 -10.57 5.86 -1.22
CA SER A 102 -11.25 7.03 -0.71
C SER A 102 -12.07 7.73 -1.77
N PHE A 103 -13.00 8.53 -1.28
CA PHE A 103 -13.77 9.44 -2.12
C PHE A 103 -14.01 10.77 -1.40
N SER A 104 -14.02 11.84 -2.19
CA SER A 104 -14.38 13.18 -1.75
C SER A 104 -15.15 13.89 -2.86
N LYS A 105 -16.15 14.68 -2.50
CA LYS A 105 -16.95 15.47 -3.43
C LYS A 105 -16.62 16.95 -3.31
N GLY A 106 -16.57 17.63 -4.45
CA GLY A 106 -16.57 19.10 -4.50
C GLY A 106 -15.24 19.78 -4.19
N HIS A 107 -14.09 19.17 -4.46
CA HIS A 107 -12.81 19.85 -4.42
C HIS A 107 -12.34 20.32 -5.77
N HIS A 108 -11.97 21.59 -5.87
CA HIS A 108 -11.23 22.13 -7.00
C HIS A 108 -9.74 21.79 -6.85
N SER A 109 -9.13 21.37 -7.93
CA SER A 109 -7.68 21.31 -8.05
C SER A 109 -7.16 22.70 -8.43
N TYR A 110 -6.83 23.52 -7.46
CA TYR A 110 -6.48 24.93 -7.65
C TYR A 110 -5.28 25.20 -8.56
N TRP A 111 -4.41 24.21 -8.80
CA TRP A 111 -3.11 24.48 -9.40
C TRP A 111 -3.02 24.37 -10.93
N ARG A 112 -3.86 23.57 -11.56
CA ARG A 112 -3.82 23.40 -13.02
C ARG A 112 -5.14 23.75 -13.70
N GLU A 113 -6.25 23.40 -13.10
CA GLU A 113 -7.57 23.54 -13.69
C GLU A 113 -8.09 24.97 -13.63
N ALA A 114 -7.79 25.72 -12.58
CA ALA A 114 -8.23 27.11 -12.43
C ALA A 114 -7.61 28.11 -13.44
N LYS A 115 -6.48 27.75 -14.07
CA LYS A 115 -5.87 28.56 -15.13
C LYS A 115 -6.32 28.16 -16.53
N ILE A 116 -6.89 26.97 -16.69
CA ILE A 116 -7.20 26.40 -18.02
C ILE A 116 -8.69 26.45 -18.31
N ASP A 117 -9.55 26.24 -17.32
CA ASP A 117 -10.99 26.26 -17.51
C ASP A 117 -11.73 26.60 -16.19
N PRO A 118 -12.24 27.86 -16.07
CA PRO A 118 -13.03 28.25 -14.89
C PRO A 118 -14.42 27.60 -14.84
N LEU A 119 -14.80 26.81 -15.86
CA LEU A 119 -16.09 26.11 -15.94
C LEU A 119 -16.00 24.64 -15.51
N ILE A 120 -14.84 24.15 -15.12
CA ILE A 120 -14.72 22.77 -14.61
C ILE A 120 -15.53 22.64 -13.31
N ASP A 121 -16.55 21.80 -13.40
CA ASP A 121 -17.53 21.57 -12.34
C ASP A 121 -16.86 21.13 -11.04
N SER A 122 -17.03 21.95 -9.99
CA SER A 122 -16.55 21.67 -8.63
C SER A 122 -17.22 20.47 -7.98
N SER A 123 -18.24 19.91 -8.60
CA SER A 123 -19.06 18.81 -8.07
C SER A 123 -18.48 17.41 -8.34
N THR A 124 -17.41 17.30 -9.13
CA THR A 124 -16.84 15.99 -9.47
C THR A 124 -16.30 15.25 -8.26
N THR A 125 -16.65 13.98 -8.16
CA THR A 125 -16.11 13.09 -7.15
C THR A 125 -14.64 12.80 -7.42
N LYS A 126 -13.80 13.01 -6.43
CA LYS A 126 -12.38 12.65 -6.47
C LYS A 126 -12.16 11.38 -5.68
N THR A 127 -11.41 10.45 -6.24
CA THR A 127 -11.24 9.10 -5.68
C THR A 127 -9.82 8.60 -5.82
N HIS A 128 -9.42 7.68 -4.94
CA HIS A 128 -8.33 6.75 -5.20
C HIS A 128 -8.75 5.32 -4.89
N PHE A 129 -8.06 4.38 -5.49
CA PHE A 129 -8.16 2.96 -5.20
C PHE A 129 -6.77 2.33 -5.31
N PHE A 130 -6.29 1.76 -4.21
CA PHE A 130 -5.05 1.03 -4.12
C PHE A 130 -5.33 -0.37 -3.59
N LEU A 131 -4.66 -1.35 -4.15
CA LEU A 131 -4.73 -2.75 -3.75
C LEU A 131 -3.33 -3.33 -3.80
N ASN A 132 -2.94 -4.03 -2.74
CA ASN A 132 -1.80 -4.92 -2.74
C ASN A 132 -2.25 -6.29 -2.24
N THR A 133 -1.91 -7.33 -2.98
CA THR A 133 -2.17 -8.72 -2.60
C THR A 133 -0.91 -9.54 -2.78
N GLU A 134 -0.40 -10.06 -1.67
CA GLU A 134 0.72 -11.00 -1.60
C GLU A 134 0.14 -12.41 -1.45
N ILE A 135 0.52 -13.33 -2.30
CA ILE A 135 0.04 -14.72 -2.33
C ILE A 135 1.26 -15.64 -2.27
N ASP A 136 1.33 -16.45 -1.23
CA ASP A 136 2.23 -17.59 -1.19
C ASP A 136 1.59 -18.73 -2.00
N LEU A 137 2.25 -19.15 -3.06
CA LEU A 137 1.74 -20.19 -3.95
C LEU A 137 1.95 -21.60 -3.38
N GLY A 138 2.81 -21.75 -2.37
CA GLY A 138 3.07 -23.02 -1.70
C GLY A 138 3.59 -24.12 -2.63
N LEU A 139 4.44 -23.78 -3.59
CA LEU A 139 4.97 -24.75 -4.55
C LEU A 139 5.98 -25.67 -3.86
N GLU A 140 5.75 -26.98 -3.90
CA GLU A 140 6.50 -27.99 -3.13
C GLU A 140 7.98 -28.00 -3.43
N ASN A 141 8.56 -27.59 -4.40
CA ASN A 141 10.01 -27.64 -4.68
C ASN A 141 10.69 -26.28 -4.55
N PHE A 142 10.02 -25.27 -3.97
CA PHE A 142 10.55 -23.95 -3.82
C PHE A 142 10.57 -23.55 -2.35
N GLU A 143 11.64 -22.90 -1.91
CA GLU A 143 11.74 -22.32 -0.57
C GLU A 143 10.81 -21.11 -0.42
N GLN A 144 10.66 -20.34 -1.50
CA GLN A 144 9.71 -19.24 -1.62
C GLN A 144 9.04 -19.27 -2.98
N SER A 145 7.73 -19.04 -3.00
CA SER A 145 6.93 -18.97 -4.22
C SER A 145 5.87 -17.89 -4.05
N ASN A 146 6.24 -16.64 -4.32
CA ASN A 146 5.44 -15.47 -4.01
C ASN A 146 4.92 -14.78 -5.27
N LEU A 147 3.61 -14.59 -5.32
CA LEU A 147 2.95 -13.74 -6.31
C LEU A 147 2.47 -12.46 -5.64
N ASN A 148 2.89 -11.31 -6.14
CA ASN A 148 2.42 -10.01 -5.67
C ASN A 148 1.65 -9.29 -6.78
N ILE A 149 0.47 -8.78 -6.44
CA ILE A 149 -0.39 -7.97 -7.31
C ILE A 149 -0.53 -6.60 -6.66
N ASN A 150 -0.08 -5.57 -7.34
CA ASN A 150 -0.19 -4.17 -6.91
C ASN A 150 -0.98 -3.36 -7.92
N LEU A 151 -2.03 -2.68 -7.47
CA LEU A 151 -2.86 -1.83 -8.29
C LEU A 151 -3.01 -0.45 -7.62
N GLN A 152 -2.67 0.60 -8.36
CA GLN A 152 -2.80 1.97 -7.86
C GLN A 152 -3.48 2.85 -8.91
N LYS A 153 -4.58 3.50 -8.52
CA LYS A 153 -5.33 4.41 -9.37
C LYS A 153 -5.83 5.62 -8.59
N VAL A 154 -5.71 6.78 -9.20
CA VAL A 154 -6.30 8.04 -8.72
C VAL A 154 -7.14 8.68 -9.82
N SER A 155 -8.17 9.42 -9.44
CA SER A 155 -9.00 10.15 -10.40
C SER A 155 -8.41 11.49 -10.84
N ASN A 156 -7.41 11.99 -10.11
CA ASN A 156 -6.78 13.28 -10.38
C ASN A 156 -5.34 13.31 -9.87
N ASP A 157 -4.42 13.89 -10.62
CA ASP A 157 -2.97 13.88 -10.35
C ASP A 157 -2.57 14.54 -9.03
N THR A 158 -3.34 15.51 -8.58
CA THR A 158 -3.06 16.25 -7.35
C THR A 158 -3.79 15.70 -6.13
N TYR A 159 -4.61 14.66 -6.29
CA TYR A 159 -5.50 14.16 -5.25
C TYR A 159 -4.77 13.77 -3.96
N LEU A 160 -3.72 12.96 -4.05
CA LEU A 160 -2.98 12.46 -2.89
C LEU A 160 -2.28 13.58 -2.13
N SER A 161 -1.63 14.50 -2.87
CA SER A 161 -0.91 15.62 -2.29
C SER A 161 -1.86 16.71 -1.75
N LEU A 162 -2.98 16.94 -2.40
CA LEU A 162 -3.99 17.91 -2.00
C LEU A 162 -4.56 17.56 -0.62
N PHE A 163 -4.97 16.31 -0.43
CA PHE A 163 -5.53 15.83 0.83
C PHE A 163 -4.50 15.35 1.83
N LYS A 164 -3.20 15.29 1.46
CA LYS A 164 -2.14 14.72 2.28
C LYS A 164 -2.49 13.34 2.82
N LEU A 165 -3.06 12.53 1.96
CA LEU A 165 -3.46 11.17 2.30
C LEU A 165 -2.24 10.35 2.72
N LYS A 166 -2.45 9.51 3.72
CA LYS A 166 -1.46 8.55 4.18
C LYS A 166 -2.00 7.15 3.96
N SER A 167 -1.19 6.32 3.33
CA SER A 167 -1.48 4.91 3.12
C SER A 167 -0.22 4.09 3.29
N THR A 168 -0.36 2.84 3.66
CA THR A 168 0.74 1.88 3.68
C THR A 168 1.09 1.36 2.28
N LEU A 169 0.26 1.67 1.28
CA LEU A 169 0.37 1.16 -0.07
C LEU A 169 1.10 2.09 -1.06
N PHE A 170 1.47 3.28 -0.65
CA PHE A 170 2.32 4.16 -1.46
C PHE A 170 3.34 4.92 -0.61
N ASN A 171 4.51 5.17 -1.19
CA ASN A 171 5.59 5.90 -0.52
C ASN A 171 5.59 7.38 -0.91
N GLU A 172 5.27 7.68 -2.18
CA GLU A 172 5.32 9.03 -2.73
C GLU A 172 4.00 9.42 -3.40
N PRO A 173 3.43 10.60 -3.08
CA PRO A 173 2.16 11.05 -3.65
C PRO A 173 2.27 11.48 -5.13
N SER A 174 3.46 11.47 -5.71
CA SER A 174 3.75 11.94 -7.07
C SER A 174 3.89 10.82 -8.10
N SER A 175 3.87 9.55 -7.67
CA SER A 175 3.98 8.40 -8.57
C SER A 175 3.09 7.24 -8.14
N LEU A 176 2.57 6.51 -9.11
CA LEU A 176 1.80 5.28 -8.90
C LEU A 176 2.51 4.12 -9.58
N THR A 177 2.44 2.95 -8.95
CA THR A 177 2.98 1.71 -9.51
C THR A 177 1.87 0.66 -9.55
N THR A 178 1.59 0.16 -10.73
CA THR A 178 0.67 -0.95 -10.95
C THR A 178 1.42 -2.10 -11.60
N GLY A 179 1.24 -3.32 -11.10
CA GLY A 179 1.96 -4.45 -11.67
C GLY A 179 1.70 -5.77 -10.98
N ILE A 180 2.33 -6.78 -11.54
CA ILE A 180 2.35 -8.15 -11.03
C ILE A 180 3.82 -8.58 -10.98
N SER A 181 4.22 -9.19 -9.87
CA SER A 181 5.53 -9.80 -9.71
C SER A 181 5.41 -11.22 -9.19
N LEU A 182 6.22 -12.11 -9.74
CA LEU A 182 6.37 -13.50 -9.33
C LEU A 182 7.83 -13.71 -8.92
N ALA A 183 8.05 -14.21 -7.72
CA ALA A 183 9.36 -14.59 -7.21
C ALA A 183 9.34 -16.07 -6.83
N LEU A 184 10.24 -16.85 -7.40
CA LEU A 184 10.42 -18.27 -7.12
C LEU A 184 11.86 -18.51 -6.71
N ASP A 185 12.08 -19.00 -5.51
CA ASP A 185 13.40 -19.34 -4.97
C ASP A 185 13.50 -20.84 -4.71
N HIS A 186 14.58 -21.41 -5.20
CA HIS A 186 14.94 -22.80 -5.04
C HIS A 186 16.41 -22.90 -4.60
N ASP A 187 16.82 -23.93 -3.88
CA ASP A 187 18.20 -24.15 -3.42
C ASP A 187 19.27 -24.03 -4.53
N LYS A 188 18.91 -24.34 -5.76
CA LYS A 188 19.78 -24.31 -6.96
C LYS A 188 19.47 -23.20 -7.93
N GLY A 189 18.64 -22.21 -7.59
CA GLY A 189 18.36 -21.09 -8.47
C GLY A 189 17.13 -20.30 -8.12
N SER A 190 16.97 -19.17 -8.79
CA SER A 190 15.83 -18.26 -8.60
C SER A 190 15.25 -17.82 -9.94
N PHE A 191 13.98 -17.48 -9.90
CA PHE A 191 13.28 -16.89 -11.03
C PHE A 191 12.40 -15.74 -10.59
N ASP A 192 12.71 -14.54 -11.07
CA ASP A 192 11.89 -13.35 -10.88
C ASP A 192 11.24 -12.95 -12.20
N PHE A 193 9.96 -12.64 -12.15
CA PHE A 193 9.22 -12.14 -13.31
C PHE A 193 8.37 -10.95 -12.89
N ASN A 194 8.43 -9.85 -13.66
CA ASN A 194 7.72 -8.63 -13.36
C ASN A 194 7.05 -8.03 -14.60
N ILE A 195 5.81 -7.59 -14.42
CA ILE A 195 5.10 -6.70 -15.34
C ILE A 195 4.70 -5.49 -14.54
N THR A 196 5.24 -4.30 -14.88
CA THR A 196 4.96 -3.09 -14.12
C THR A 196 4.67 -1.89 -15.03
N GLN A 197 3.78 -1.03 -14.58
CA GLN A 197 3.55 0.29 -15.12
C GLN A 197 3.71 1.32 -14.01
N ASN A 198 4.63 2.25 -14.21
CA ASN A 198 4.79 3.42 -13.36
C ASN A 198 4.13 4.63 -14.02
N GLU A 199 3.30 5.36 -13.25
CA GLU A 199 2.62 6.57 -13.68
C GLU A 199 3.11 7.76 -12.86
N LYS A 200 3.65 8.80 -13.48
CA LYS A 200 4.03 10.04 -12.83
C LYS A 200 2.83 10.97 -12.74
N LEU A 201 2.47 11.40 -11.54
CA LEU A 201 1.37 12.34 -11.29
C LEU A 201 1.81 13.80 -11.32
N ALA A 202 3.11 14.09 -11.21
CA ALA A 202 3.65 15.44 -11.20
C ALA A 202 4.63 15.66 -12.37
N GLY A 203 4.68 16.89 -12.88
CA GLY A 203 5.62 17.32 -13.92
C GLY A 203 4.97 17.64 -15.28
N LEU A 204 5.78 18.10 -16.23
CA LEU A 204 5.44 18.24 -17.65
C LEU A 204 5.61 16.86 -18.31
N ASN A 205 4.53 16.32 -18.83
CA ASN A 205 4.33 14.88 -18.98
C ASN A 205 4.61 14.37 -20.39
N GLN A 206 5.83 14.51 -20.87
CA GLN A 206 6.21 13.78 -22.10
C GLN A 206 6.32 12.27 -21.82
N ASP A 207 6.85 11.87 -20.64
CA ASP A 207 6.97 10.47 -20.22
C ASP A 207 6.18 10.20 -18.93
N ARG A 208 4.85 10.34 -19.01
CA ARG A 208 3.96 10.05 -17.89
C ARG A 208 4.01 8.59 -17.45
N TYR A 209 4.05 7.70 -18.43
CA TYR A 209 4.04 6.25 -18.21
C TYR A 209 5.36 5.63 -18.60
N SER A 210 5.90 4.80 -17.71
CA SER A 210 7.00 3.90 -17.99
C SER A 210 6.53 2.47 -17.71
N ARG A 211 6.64 1.59 -18.69
CA ARG A 211 6.17 0.21 -18.61
C ARG A 211 7.32 -0.75 -18.79
N GLN A 212 7.38 -1.78 -17.94
CA GLN A 212 8.20 -2.97 -18.13
C GLN A 212 7.29 -4.14 -18.47
N LEU A 213 7.39 -4.69 -19.69
CA LEU A 213 6.43 -5.62 -20.28
C LEU A 213 7.12 -6.72 -21.08
N PRO A 214 7.63 -7.78 -20.47
CA PRO A 214 7.98 -8.01 -19.07
C PRO A 214 9.43 -7.62 -18.71
N SER A 215 9.83 -7.86 -17.46
CA SER A 215 11.22 -8.06 -17.06
C SER A 215 11.35 -9.38 -16.32
N TYR A 216 12.51 -10.05 -16.46
CA TYR A 216 12.78 -11.30 -15.77
C TYR A 216 14.25 -11.42 -15.37
N ASN A 217 14.49 -12.18 -14.32
CA ASN A 217 15.81 -12.67 -13.93
C ASN A 217 15.70 -14.16 -13.63
N LEU A 218 16.60 -14.93 -14.20
CA LEU A 218 16.75 -16.36 -13.98
C LEU A 218 18.18 -16.63 -13.51
N SER A 219 18.34 -17.34 -12.43
CA SER A 219 19.61 -17.87 -11.94
C SER A 219 19.49 -19.38 -11.77
N ARG A 220 20.49 -20.15 -12.19
CA ARG A 220 20.52 -21.58 -11.99
C ARG A 220 21.94 -22.10 -11.81
N ILE A 221 22.14 -22.87 -10.74
CA ILE A 221 23.36 -23.63 -10.47
C ILE A 221 23.17 -25.03 -11.00
N ILE A 222 24.11 -25.51 -11.81
CA ILE A 222 24.15 -26.84 -12.39
C ILE A 222 25.41 -27.52 -11.87
N ASP A 223 25.23 -28.55 -11.05
CA ASP A 223 26.33 -29.38 -10.60
C ASP A 223 26.72 -30.34 -11.75
N ILE A 224 27.94 -30.21 -12.26
CA ILE A 224 28.40 -31.07 -13.34
C ILE A 224 28.78 -32.45 -12.77
N SER A 225 29.65 -32.47 -11.78
CA SER A 225 29.94 -33.57 -10.88
C SER A 225 30.90 -33.11 -9.79
N ASP A 226 31.03 -33.88 -8.72
CA ASP A 226 31.91 -33.56 -7.57
C ASP A 226 33.37 -33.32 -8.00
N ASN A 227 33.83 -33.90 -9.10
CA ASN A 227 35.18 -33.75 -9.60
C ASN A 227 35.36 -32.60 -10.60
N PHE A 228 34.31 -32.13 -11.25
CA PHE A 228 34.41 -31.13 -12.30
C PHE A 228 33.96 -29.74 -11.89
N GLY A 229 33.23 -29.60 -10.81
CA GLY A 229 32.78 -28.32 -10.28
C GLY A 229 31.37 -27.94 -10.69
N THR A 230 31.07 -26.63 -10.61
CA THR A 230 29.73 -26.09 -10.81
C THR A 230 29.68 -25.10 -11.97
N LEU A 231 28.54 -25.09 -12.67
CA LEU A 231 28.22 -24.15 -13.73
C LEU A 231 27.08 -23.24 -13.22
N ASN A 232 27.31 -21.96 -13.21
CA ASN A 232 26.27 -20.98 -12.87
C ASN A 232 25.80 -20.28 -14.14
N PHE A 233 24.54 -20.48 -14.47
CA PHE A 233 23.85 -19.81 -15.57
C PHE A 233 22.97 -18.70 -15.00
N THR A 234 23.11 -17.49 -15.54
CA THR A 234 22.20 -16.36 -15.25
C THR A 234 21.69 -15.76 -16.54
N SER A 235 20.39 -15.50 -16.60
CA SER A 235 19.72 -14.83 -17.71
C SER A 235 18.83 -13.72 -17.15
N GLY A 236 19.04 -12.50 -17.64
CA GLY A 236 18.18 -11.37 -17.30
C GLY A 236 17.73 -10.63 -18.54
N GLY A 237 16.49 -10.21 -18.56
CA GLY A 237 15.95 -9.45 -19.68
C GLY A 237 14.84 -8.51 -19.28
N TYR A 238 14.68 -7.47 -20.08
CA TYR A 238 13.56 -6.55 -19.94
C TYR A 238 13.09 -6.05 -21.30
N ASN A 239 11.84 -5.69 -21.34
CA ASN A 239 11.24 -4.94 -22.42
C ASN A 239 10.55 -3.70 -21.82
N THR A 240 11.05 -2.51 -22.11
CA THR A 240 10.50 -1.27 -21.62
C THR A 240 9.80 -0.51 -22.73
N LEU A 241 8.67 0.09 -22.39
CA LEU A 241 7.92 0.98 -23.26
C LEU A 241 7.69 2.31 -22.54
N SER A 242 8.27 3.38 -23.06
CA SER A 242 8.02 4.74 -22.62
C SER A 242 6.77 5.33 -23.30
N ASN A 243 6.21 6.36 -22.70
CA ASN A 243 5.01 7.05 -23.24
C ASN A 243 5.24 7.68 -24.62
N THR A 244 6.49 7.96 -24.98
CA THR A 244 6.96 8.44 -26.28
C THR A 244 7.04 7.34 -27.35
N ASN A 245 6.51 6.14 -27.07
CA ASN A 245 6.58 4.94 -27.92
C ASN A 245 8.00 4.42 -28.18
N ILE A 246 8.96 4.81 -27.36
CA ILE A 246 10.31 4.23 -27.41
C ILE A 246 10.26 2.86 -26.74
N VAL A 247 10.62 1.84 -27.50
CA VAL A 247 10.77 0.47 -27.01
C VAL A 247 12.25 0.15 -26.86
N GLU A 248 12.64 -0.33 -25.69
CA GLU A 248 13.99 -0.87 -25.44
C GLU A 248 13.84 -2.31 -24.97
N THR A 249 14.48 -3.22 -25.69
CA THR A 249 14.55 -4.64 -25.35
C THR A 249 15.98 -5.03 -25.10
N ARG A 250 16.25 -5.69 -23.98
CA ARG A 250 17.58 -6.18 -23.62
C ARG A 250 17.49 -7.58 -23.02
N VAL A 251 18.41 -8.45 -23.44
CA VAL A 251 18.61 -9.78 -22.85
C VAL A 251 20.11 -9.98 -22.62
N ILE A 252 20.46 -10.41 -21.42
CA ILE A 252 21.85 -10.69 -21.03
C ILE A 252 21.90 -12.11 -20.49
N ASN A 253 22.79 -12.93 -21.05
CA ASN A 253 23.05 -14.27 -20.58
C ASN A 253 24.51 -14.37 -20.15
N ASN A 254 24.75 -14.93 -18.96
CA ASN A 254 26.07 -15.19 -18.45
C ASN A 254 26.19 -16.66 -18.07
N LEU A 255 27.34 -17.24 -18.36
CA LEU A 255 27.69 -18.59 -18.01
C LEU A 255 29.04 -18.59 -17.31
N ASN A 256 29.04 -18.90 -16.02
CA ASN A 256 30.25 -18.93 -15.21
C ASN A 256 30.53 -20.35 -14.75
N TYR A 257 31.73 -20.84 -15.03
CA TYR A 257 32.21 -22.12 -14.57
C TYR A 257 33.16 -21.94 -13.40
N LYS A 258 32.98 -22.71 -12.33
CA LYS A 258 33.85 -22.76 -11.18
C LYS A 258 34.32 -24.21 -10.99
N SER A 259 35.63 -24.46 -11.22
CA SER A 259 36.22 -25.77 -10.96
C SER A 259 36.38 -25.98 -9.43
N ASN A 260 36.23 -27.21 -8.99
CA ASN A 260 36.69 -27.58 -7.66
C ASN A 260 38.20 -27.59 -7.68
N ASN A 261 38.85 -26.81 -6.79
CA ASN A 261 40.28 -26.87 -6.62
C ASN A 261 40.62 -28.22 -6.01
N PHE A 262 41.48 -28.95 -6.66
CA PHE A 262 42.13 -30.15 -6.11
C PHE A 262 43.16 -29.76 -5.09
#